data_753b6a168509f69f91eb399ab96c8aa4
#
_entry.id   753b6a168509f69f91eb399ab96c8aa4
#
_cell.length_a   1.000
_cell.length_b   1.000
_cell.length_c   1.000
_cell.angle_alpha   90.00
_cell.angle_beta   90.00
_cell.angle_gamma   90.00
#
_symmetry.space_group_name_H-M   'P 1'
#
loop_
_entity.id
_entity.type
_entity.pdbx_description
1 polymer ?
#
loop_
_entity_poly.entity_id
_entity_poly.type
_entity_poly.pdbx_seq_one_letter_code
_entity_poly.pdbx_strand_id
1 'polypeptide(L)'
;MAIRPAQVSDLVAASKVCARAFWNDNLFGDLIHPHRQKYPDDMHLYWLKRLRAELKDPDTHILVAIAPDGGEVVGLGQWIRMRASHAIEKVMEDQERVAEEAEFPPNRAADPQQEDIIERCYLVIKDRFWT
;
A
#
# COMPACT_ATOMS: atom_id res chain seq x y z
N MET A 1 6.17 10.57 21.07
CA MET A 1 5.60 9.94 19.87
C MET A 1 4.31 9.23 20.25
N ALA A 2 3.24 9.48 19.55
CA ALA A 2 1.97 8.79 19.76
C ALA A 2 1.73 7.77 18.65
N ILE A 3 1.14 6.63 18.99
CA ILE A 3 0.74 5.60 18.03
C ILE A 3 -0.77 5.42 18.15
N ARG A 4 -1.48 5.49 17.04
CA ARG A 4 -2.93 5.34 17.01
C ARG A 4 -3.39 4.72 15.70
N PRO A 5 -4.64 4.21 15.65
CA PRO A 5 -5.23 3.75 14.40
C PRO A 5 -5.26 4.87 13.35
N ALA A 6 -4.98 4.51 12.10
CA ALA A 6 -5.04 5.45 10.98
C ALA A 6 -6.48 5.85 10.68
N GLN A 7 -6.64 7.11 10.28
CA GLN A 7 -7.87 7.67 9.76
C GLN A 7 -7.70 8.01 8.28
N VAL A 8 -8.81 8.19 7.56
CA VAL A 8 -8.76 8.56 6.13
C VAL A 8 -7.90 9.80 5.90
N SER A 9 -7.97 10.79 6.80
CA SER A 9 -7.17 12.02 6.71
C SER A 9 -5.66 11.81 6.85
N ASP A 10 -5.21 10.67 7.38
CA ASP A 10 -3.79 10.35 7.53
C ASP A 10 -3.17 9.75 6.26
N LEU A 11 -3.98 9.24 5.33
CA LEU A 11 -3.51 8.35 4.28
C LEU A 11 -2.57 9.02 3.27
N VAL A 12 -2.79 10.29 2.96
CA VAL A 12 -1.90 11.03 2.05
C VAL A 12 -0.50 11.15 2.66
N ALA A 13 -0.40 11.55 3.92
CA ALA A 13 0.88 11.63 4.61
C ALA A 13 1.53 10.25 4.77
N ALA A 14 0.75 9.24 5.14
CA ALA A 14 1.23 7.86 5.26
C ALA A 14 1.75 7.30 3.94
N SER A 15 1.08 7.59 2.82
CA SER A 15 1.54 7.15 1.49
C SER A 15 2.88 7.77 1.11
N LYS A 16 3.12 9.01 1.50
CA LYS A 16 4.41 9.68 1.28
C LYS A 16 5.52 9.09 2.15
N VAL A 17 5.19 8.69 3.38
CA VAL A 17 6.13 7.96 4.24
C VAL A 17 6.51 6.63 3.61
N CYS A 18 5.55 5.86 3.10
CA CYS A 18 5.82 4.61 2.39
C CYS A 18 6.71 4.82 1.15
N ALA A 19 6.38 5.79 0.30
CA ALA A 19 7.15 6.08 -0.90
C ALA A 19 8.60 6.45 -0.55
N ARG A 20 8.80 7.19 0.51
CA ARG A 20 10.13 7.58 0.98
C ARG A 20 10.90 6.42 1.58
N ALA A 21 10.23 5.60 2.43
CA ALA A 21 10.83 4.45 3.09
C ALA A 21 11.25 3.36 2.08
N PHE A 22 10.47 3.14 1.04
CA PHE A 22 10.70 2.11 0.04
C PHE A 22 11.31 2.64 -1.27
N TRP A 23 11.79 3.88 -1.28
CA TRP A 23 12.35 4.49 -2.48
C TRP A 23 13.53 3.70 -3.06
N ASN A 24 14.44 3.25 -2.21
CA ASN A 24 15.62 2.47 -2.61
C ASN A 24 15.46 0.98 -2.35
N ASP A 25 14.25 0.52 -2.08
CA ASP A 25 13.96 -0.90 -1.90
C ASP A 25 14.04 -1.65 -3.23
N ASN A 26 14.59 -2.86 -3.21
CA ASN A 26 14.76 -3.68 -4.41
C ASN A 26 13.41 -4.06 -5.05
N LEU A 27 12.39 -4.34 -4.23
CA LEU A 27 11.08 -4.75 -4.71
C LEU A 27 10.23 -3.53 -5.10
N PHE A 28 9.90 -2.68 -4.13
CA PHE A 28 9.01 -1.53 -4.37
C PHE A 28 9.66 -0.42 -5.19
N GLY A 29 10.94 -0.17 -4.97
CA GLY A 29 11.68 0.84 -5.70
C GLY A 29 12.11 0.34 -7.07
N ASP A 30 13.05 -0.59 -7.11
CA ASP A 30 13.72 -0.97 -8.36
C ASP A 30 12.85 -1.83 -9.28
N LEU A 31 12.17 -2.84 -8.74
CA LEU A 31 11.41 -3.77 -9.56
C LEU A 31 10.04 -3.20 -9.98
N ILE A 32 9.26 -2.70 -9.02
CA ILE A 32 7.91 -2.20 -9.29
C ILE A 32 7.95 -0.80 -9.92
N HIS A 33 8.81 0.09 -9.41
CA HIS A 33 8.86 1.49 -9.82
C HIS A 33 10.21 1.89 -10.46
N PRO A 34 10.61 1.29 -11.58
CA PRO A 34 11.90 1.62 -12.21
C PRO A 34 11.96 3.07 -12.72
N HIS A 35 10.82 3.71 -12.95
CA HIS A 35 10.73 5.09 -13.46
C HIS A 35 10.37 6.12 -12.38
N ARG A 36 10.56 5.80 -11.10
CA ARG A 36 10.18 6.66 -9.97
C ARG A 36 10.89 8.01 -9.94
N GLN A 37 12.12 8.08 -10.45
CA GLN A 37 12.84 9.36 -10.52
C GLN A 37 12.21 10.33 -11.50
N LYS A 38 11.65 9.81 -12.59
CA LYS A 38 10.95 10.61 -13.60
C LYS A 38 9.53 10.98 -13.13
N TYR A 39 8.87 10.10 -12.38
CA TYR A 39 7.49 10.27 -11.92
C TYR A 39 7.39 10.00 -10.41
N PRO A 40 8.00 10.86 -9.57
CA PRO A 40 8.09 10.59 -8.12
C PRO A 40 6.73 10.57 -7.43
N ASP A 41 5.77 11.37 -7.89
CA ASP A 41 4.45 11.43 -7.29
C ASP A 41 3.62 10.15 -7.54
N ASP A 42 3.90 9.45 -8.63
CA ASP A 42 3.16 8.24 -8.96
C ASP A 42 3.45 7.11 -7.97
N MET A 43 4.65 7.06 -7.41
CA MET A 43 4.99 6.07 -6.39
C MET A 43 4.19 6.26 -5.10
N HIS A 44 4.01 7.50 -4.64
CA HIS A 44 3.19 7.71 -3.45
C HIS A 44 1.69 7.46 -3.74
N LEU A 45 1.21 7.70 -4.96
CA LEU A 45 -0.16 7.37 -5.36
C LEU A 45 -0.40 5.87 -5.37
N TYR A 46 0.58 5.06 -5.74
CA TYR A 46 0.53 3.61 -5.60
C TYR A 46 0.23 3.20 -4.15
N TRP A 47 0.97 3.76 -3.18
CA TRP A 47 0.75 3.49 -1.76
C TRP A 47 -0.59 4.03 -1.27
N LEU A 48 -0.99 5.22 -1.72
CA LEU A 48 -2.27 5.80 -1.35
C LEU A 48 -3.45 4.92 -1.76
N LYS A 49 -3.41 4.40 -2.98
CA LYS A 49 -4.42 3.47 -3.48
C LYS A 49 -4.51 2.21 -2.61
N ARG A 50 -3.36 1.60 -2.28
CA ARG A 50 -3.30 0.42 -1.41
C ARG A 50 -3.85 0.72 -0.02
N LEU A 51 -3.39 1.79 0.60
CA LEU A 51 -3.81 2.15 1.96
C LEU A 51 -5.31 2.47 2.04
N ARG A 52 -5.87 3.10 1.02
CA ARG A 52 -7.32 3.35 0.97
C ARG A 52 -8.14 2.06 0.92
N ALA A 53 -7.72 1.10 0.11
CA ALA A 53 -8.38 -0.20 0.03
C ALA A 53 -8.25 -0.96 1.34
N GLU A 54 -7.06 -0.99 1.91
CA GLU A 54 -6.74 -1.72 3.14
C GLU A 54 -7.44 -1.13 4.36
N LEU A 55 -7.64 0.19 4.42
CA LEU A 55 -8.37 0.83 5.51
C LEU A 55 -9.85 0.40 5.56
N LYS A 56 -10.41 0.04 4.42
CA LYS A 56 -11.81 -0.46 4.32
C LYS A 56 -11.93 -1.94 4.70
N ASP A 57 -10.84 -2.69 4.72
CA ASP A 57 -10.85 -4.10 5.07
C ASP A 57 -10.93 -4.28 6.59
N PRO A 58 -11.95 -4.98 7.11
CA PRO A 58 -12.10 -5.19 8.55
C PRO A 58 -10.99 -6.05 9.17
N ASP A 59 -10.27 -6.82 8.38
CA ASP A 59 -9.17 -7.66 8.83
C ASP A 59 -7.79 -6.97 8.75
N THR A 60 -7.73 -5.75 8.22
CA THR A 60 -6.51 -4.96 8.14
C THR A 60 -6.51 -3.86 9.20
N HIS A 61 -5.43 -3.78 9.96
CA HIS A 61 -5.22 -2.77 10.98
C HIS A 61 -4.01 -1.92 10.60
N ILE A 62 -4.23 -0.64 10.36
CA ILE A 62 -3.18 0.33 10.06
C ILE A 62 -3.00 1.24 11.27
N LEU A 63 -1.78 1.27 11.81
CA LEU A 63 -1.40 2.18 12.88
C LEU A 63 -0.45 3.24 12.32
N VAL A 64 -0.62 4.48 12.74
CA VAL A 64 0.30 5.57 12.39
C VAL A 64 1.04 6.05 13.61
N ALA A 65 2.32 6.39 13.42
CA ALA A 65 3.14 7.05 14.40
C ALA A 65 3.13 8.55 14.14
N ILE A 66 2.82 9.33 15.16
CA ILE A 66 2.67 10.78 15.10
C ILE A 66 3.81 11.43 15.85
N ALA A 67 4.50 12.37 15.19
CA ALA A 67 5.56 13.14 15.84
C ALA A 67 4.99 14.02 16.97
N PRO A 68 5.71 14.20 18.09
CA PRO A 68 5.25 15.05 19.19
C PRO A 68 5.11 16.51 18.80
N ASP A 69 5.92 16.97 17.85
CA ASP A 69 5.97 18.36 17.41
C ASP A 69 5.14 18.56 16.15
N GLY A 70 3.88 19.01 16.29
CA GLY A 70 3.02 19.38 15.15
C GLY A 70 2.12 18.28 14.60
N GLY A 71 2.16 17.06 15.15
CA GLY A 71 1.23 15.99 14.78
C GLY A 71 1.45 15.38 13.40
N GLU A 72 2.64 15.47 12.85
CA GLU A 72 2.99 14.90 11.54
C GLU A 72 3.08 13.37 11.61
N VAL A 73 2.54 12.67 10.59
CA VAL A 73 2.71 11.23 10.42
C VAL A 73 4.15 10.95 10.01
N VAL A 74 4.87 10.19 10.82
CA VAL A 74 6.29 9.87 10.61
C VAL A 74 6.55 8.38 10.38
N GLY A 75 5.54 7.54 10.57
CA GLY A 75 5.65 6.11 10.35
C GLY A 75 4.29 5.43 10.31
N LEU A 76 4.28 4.20 9.83
CA LEU A 76 3.08 3.36 9.90
C LEU A 76 3.47 1.89 10.06
N GLY A 77 2.55 1.15 10.64
CA GLY A 77 2.60 -0.30 10.70
C GLY A 77 1.27 -0.89 10.26
N GLN A 78 1.32 -2.05 9.64
CA GLN A 78 0.15 -2.71 9.10
C GLN A 78 0.12 -4.16 9.54
N TRP A 79 -1.05 -4.61 10.00
CA TRP A 79 -1.31 -6.00 10.37
C TRP A 79 -2.55 -6.48 9.64
N ILE A 80 -2.46 -7.65 9.06
CA ILE A 80 -3.57 -8.30 8.38
C ILE A 80 -3.92 -9.58 9.13
N ARG A 81 -5.19 -9.70 9.52
CA ARG A 81 -5.69 -10.95 10.09
C ARG A 81 -5.99 -11.93 8.97
N MET A 82 -5.23 -12.99 8.93
CA MET A 82 -5.42 -14.06 7.94
C MET A 82 -6.49 -15.05 8.42
N ARG A 83 -7.74 -14.82 8.04
CA ARG A 83 -8.87 -15.69 8.44
C ARG A 83 -9.04 -16.89 7.53
N ALA A 84 -8.97 -16.67 6.23
CA ALA A 84 -9.20 -17.68 5.22
C ALA A 84 -8.56 -17.26 3.90
N SER A 85 -8.60 -18.19 2.96
CA SER A 85 -8.02 -18.02 1.62
C SER A 85 -8.58 -16.85 0.79
N HIS A 86 -9.73 -16.29 1.17
CA HIS A 86 -10.42 -15.26 0.39
C HIS A 86 -9.99 -13.82 0.72
N ALA A 87 -9.20 -13.60 1.78
CA ALA A 87 -8.87 -12.26 2.25
C ALA A 87 -8.11 -11.43 1.20
N ILE A 88 -7.25 -12.06 0.41
CA ILE A 88 -6.45 -11.34 -0.59
C ILE A 88 -7.20 -11.09 -1.88
N GLU A 89 -8.00 -12.04 -2.35
CA GLU A 89 -8.88 -11.78 -3.48
C GLU A 89 -9.77 -10.56 -3.20
N LYS A 90 -10.30 -10.45 -1.98
CA LYS A 90 -11.09 -9.31 -1.57
C LYS A 90 -10.29 -8.00 -1.55
N VAL A 91 -9.05 -8.03 -1.05
CA VAL A 91 -8.18 -6.86 -1.07
C VAL A 91 -7.87 -6.41 -2.50
N MET A 92 -7.63 -7.34 -3.41
CA MET A 92 -7.42 -7.04 -4.83
C MET A 92 -8.67 -6.40 -5.46
N GLU A 93 -9.86 -6.96 -5.21
CA GLU A 93 -11.13 -6.39 -5.67
C GLU A 93 -11.36 -5.00 -5.10
N ASP A 94 -11.06 -4.78 -3.81
CA ASP A 94 -11.19 -3.49 -3.15
C ASP A 94 -10.20 -2.46 -3.73
N GLN A 95 -9.00 -2.87 -4.09
CA GLN A 95 -8.03 -1.99 -4.76
C GLN A 95 -8.52 -1.56 -6.14
N GLU A 96 -9.06 -2.49 -6.93
CA GLU A 96 -9.63 -2.18 -8.23
C GLU A 96 -10.80 -1.20 -8.10
N ARG A 97 -11.72 -1.45 -7.17
CA ARG A 97 -12.86 -0.57 -6.92
C ARG A 97 -12.42 0.82 -6.47
N VAL A 98 -11.45 0.92 -5.58
CA VAL A 98 -10.91 2.22 -5.12
C VAL A 98 -10.25 2.97 -6.27
N ALA A 99 -9.53 2.27 -7.14
CA ALA A 99 -8.92 2.88 -8.32
C ALA A 99 -9.96 3.43 -9.29
N GLU A 100 -11.06 2.70 -9.52
CA GLU A 100 -12.17 3.13 -10.37
C GLU A 100 -12.93 4.32 -9.77
N GLU A 101 -13.31 4.23 -8.49
CA GLU A 101 -14.07 5.27 -7.78
C GLU A 101 -13.31 6.59 -7.64
N ALA A 102 -12.00 6.54 -7.39
CA ALA A 102 -11.16 7.69 -7.15
C ALA A 102 -10.49 8.24 -8.41
N GLU A 103 -10.71 7.63 -9.57
CA GLU A 103 -10.09 8.03 -10.83
C GLU A 103 -8.56 8.18 -10.73
N PHE A 104 -7.90 7.23 -10.05
CA PHE A 104 -6.43 7.24 -9.96
C PHE A 104 -5.81 7.22 -11.34
N PRO A 105 -4.85 8.12 -11.63
CA PRO A 105 -4.14 8.10 -12.90
C PRO A 105 -3.29 6.82 -13.01
N PRO A 106 -2.94 6.39 -14.25
CA PRO A 106 -2.01 5.30 -14.44
C PRO A 106 -0.69 5.56 -13.70
N ASN A 107 -0.10 4.50 -13.14
CA ASN A 107 1.19 4.59 -12.46
C ASN A 107 2.34 4.59 -13.47
N ARG A 108 2.78 5.79 -13.89
CA ARG A 108 3.85 5.97 -14.87
C ARG A 108 5.24 5.61 -14.32
N ALA A 109 5.39 5.60 -13.00
CA ALA A 109 6.63 5.19 -12.34
C ALA A 109 6.82 3.68 -12.36
N ALA A 110 5.73 2.90 -12.50
CA ALA A 110 5.75 1.45 -12.45
C ALA A 110 6.09 0.81 -13.78
N ASP A 111 6.67 -0.40 -13.69
CA ASP A 111 6.64 -1.37 -14.77
C ASP A 111 5.28 -2.07 -14.74
N PRO A 112 4.45 -1.94 -15.80
CA PRO A 112 3.11 -2.54 -15.81
C PRO A 112 3.11 -4.06 -15.61
N GLN A 113 4.19 -4.74 -15.95
CA GLN A 113 4.32 -6.18 -15.77
C GLN A 113 4.63 -6.57 -14.33
N GLN A 114 5.11 -5.65 -13.51
CA GLN A 114 5.55 -5.90 -12.14
C GLN A 114 4.69 -5.20 -11.08
N GLU A 115 3.77 -4.33 -11.49
CA GLU A 115 2.97 -3.53 -10.54
C GLU A 115 2.17 -4.39 -9.56
N ASP A 116 1.69 -5.54 -10.00
CA ASP A 116 0.89 -6.48 -9.20
C ASP A 116 1.68 -7.71 -8.71
N ILE A 117 3.01 -7.65 -8.72
CA ILE A 117 3.86 -8.81 -8.42
C ILE A 117 3.62 -9.37 -7.00
N ILE A 118 3.33 -8.51 -6.04
CA ILE A 118 3.10 -8.94 -4.66
C ILE A 118 1.86 -9.82 -4.59
N GLU A 119 0.78 -9.38 -5.20
CA GLU A 119 -0.49 -10.10 -5.23
C GLU A 119 -0.33 -11.45 -5.96
N ARG A 120 0.36 -11.46 -7.09
CA ARG A 120 0.63 -12.70 -7.85
C ARG A 120 1.48 -13.70 -7.06
N CYS A 121 2.56 -13.23 -6.44
CA CYS A 121 3.43 -14.08 -5.63
C CYS A 121 2.70 -14.64 -4.41
N TYR A 122 1.86 -13.83 -3.79
CA TYR A 122 1.09 -14.26 -2.64
C TYR A 122 0.12 -15.41 -2.98
N LEU A 123 -0.60 -15.29 -4.09
CA LEU A 123 -1.51 -16.36 -4.53
C LEU A 123 -0.80 -17.69 -4.72
N VAL A 124 0.39 -17.65 -5.35
CA VAL A 124 1.22 -18.85 -5.55
C VAL A 124 1.69 -19.44 -4.22
N ILE A 125 2.16 -18.60 -3.31
CA ILE A 125 2.65 -19.05 -1.99
C ILE A 125 1.51 -19.64 -1.17
N LYS A 126 0.36 -18.99 -1.17
CA LYS A 126 -0.83 -19.46 -0.49
C LYS A 126 -1.24 -20.85 -0.95
N ASP A 127 -1.38 -21.06 -2.26
CA ASP A 127 -1.78 -22.33 -2.82
C ASP A 127 -0.80 -23.45 -2.48
N ARG A 128 0.47 -23.10 -2.37
CA ARG A 128 1.54 -24.07 -2.12
C ARG A 128 1.73 -24.43 -0.65
N PHE A 129 1.51 -23.49 0.26
CA PHE A 129 1.87 -23.65 1.67
C PHE A 129 0.71 -23.59 2.66
N TRP A 130 -0.46 -23.10 2.25
CA TRP A 130 -1.59 -22.84 3.17
C TRP A 130 -2.91 -23.45 2.70
N THR A 131 -2.87 -24.47 1.94
CA THR A 131 -4.08 -25.21 1.58
C THR A 131 -4.49 -26.23 2.64
#